data_7be43d0296e51029b8eb82ba021c221b
#
_entry.id   7be43d0296e51029b8eb82ba021c221b
#
_cell.length_a   1.000
_cell.length_b   1.000
_cell.length_c   1.000
_cell.angle_alpha   90.00
_cell.angle_beta   90.00
_cell.angle_gamma   90.00
#
_symmetry.space_group_name_H-M   'P 1'
#
loop_
_entity.id
_entity.type
_entity.pdbx_description
1 polymer ?
#
loop_
_entity_poly.entity_id
_entity_poly.type
_entity_poly.pdbx_seq_one_letter_code
_entity_poly.pdbx_strand_id
1 'polypeptide(L)'
;RRQRQMCIRDRAISAAAAKIESGMADLVIAGGMESSSVQPYRMMSPNHPEYDGGKVYTVAQFVPGKRGEQVMLEGAEETAIRENVSKEEMDTWVLRSHKRAAQARKEGILEDITVSIDGSSRDEGIRPTMSQRLIDRLPYLLPNGTKITAANACLMHDGAAFVVLCSERFLREQGRKAECRFRFGTAIGDDPMMSPKSAVSAAKAILAKTGHSYQEIDAFEVNEAFAVIDVLFERAFPGIEDRYNIWGGALAYGHPYGVSGAMILLHLMKALEYKNGHLGMCCVAAAGGIGSSILVEKVMK
;
A
#
# COMPACT_ATOMS: atom_id res chain seq x y z
N ARG A 1 -11.68 -17.21 -7.78
CA ARG A 1 -11.05 -17.11 -6.45
C ARG A 1 -10.00 -15.99 -6.33
N ARG A 2 -9.26 -15.65 -7.42
CA ARG A 2 -8.22 -14.59 -7.39
C ARG A 2 -8.77 -13.16 -7.27
N GLN A 3 -10.03 -12.92 -7.61
CA GLN A 3 -10.67 -11.59 -7.63
C GLN A 3 -11.14 -11.08 -6.24
N ARG A 4 -10.97 -11.84 -5.16
CA ARG A 4 -11.46 -11.50 -3.82
C ARG A 4 -10.38 -11.05 -2.84
N GLN A 5 -9.13 -10.90 -3.29
CA GLN A 5 -8.04 -10.42 -2.43
C GLN A 5 -7.83 -8.93 -2.65
N MET A 6 -7.96 -8.13 -1.60
CA MET A 6 -7.42 -6.78 -1.57
C MET A 6 -5.92 -6.83 -1.90
N CYS A 7 -5.40 -5.76 -2.52
CA CYS A 7 -3.99 -5.66 -2.92
C CYS A 7 -3.50 -6.74 -3.90
N ILE A 8 -4.35 -7.11 -4.87
CA ILE A 8 -3.98 -8.06 -5.95
C ILE A 8 -2.81 -7.53 -6.79
N ARG A 9 -2.50 -6.23 -6.77
CA ARG A 9 -1.65 -5.55 -7.76
C ARG A 9 -0.16 -5.67 -7.51
N ASP A 10 0.30 -5.69 -6.29
CA ASP A 10 1.67 -6.05 -5.94
C ASP A 10 1.95 -7.52 -6.30
N ARG A 11 0.95 -8.40 -6.12
CA ARG A 11 0.99 -9.78 -6.62
C ARG A 11 0.93 -9.85 -8.15
N ALA A 12 0.25 -8.90 -8.82
CA ALA A 12 0.27 -8.81 -10.27
C ALA A 12 1.67 -8.50 -10.80
N ILE A 13 2.40 -7.60 -10.12
CA ILE A 13 3.80 -7.28 -10.46
C ILE A 13 4.70 -8.50 -10.24
N SER A 14 4.60 -9.17 -9.10
CA SER A 14 5.36 -10.40 -8.84
C SER A 14 5.01 -11.52 -9.81
N ALA A 15 3.73 -11.67 -10.20
CA ALA A 15 3.30 -12.64 -11.20
C ALA A 15 3.80 -12.28 -12.60
N ALA A 16 3.87 -11.00 -12.95
CA ALA A 16 4.45 -10.53 -14.22
C ALA A 16 5.95 -10.82 -14.28
N ALA A 17 6.69 -10.54 -13.19
CA ALA A 17 8.10 -10.87 -13.07
C ALA A 17 8.33 -12.39 -13.25
N ALA A 18 7.55 -13.23 -12.57
CA ALA A 18 7.65 -14.68 -12.71
C ALA A 18 7.37 -15.18 -14.13
N LYS A 19 6.44 -14.56 -14.87
CA LYS A 19 6.21 -14.88 -16.29
C LYS A 19 7.40 -14.54 -17.18
N ILE A 20 8.05 -13.43 -16.91
CA ILE A 20 9.26 -13.00 -17.63
C ILE A 20 10.43 -13.94 -17.31
N GLU A 21 10.66 -14.21 -16.01
CA GLU A 21 11.71 -15.12 -15.55
C GLU A 21 11.56 -16.55 -16.10
N SER A 22 10.31 -17.03 -16.22
CA SER A 22 10.01 -18.34 -16.80
C SER A 22 10.04 -18.39 -18.33
N GLY A 23 10.31 -17.25 -19.01
CA GLY A 23 10.32 -17.16 -20.47
C GLY A 23 8.93 -17.18 -21.12
N MET A 24 7.83 -17.10 -20.35
CA MET A 24 6.46 -17.06 -20.89
C MET A 24 6.13 -15.72 -21.58
N ALA A 25 6.85 -14.65 -21.23
CA ALA A 25 6.67 -13.33 -21.82
C ALA A 25 7.97 -12.53 -21.74
N ASP A 26 8.18 -11.62 -22.69
CA ASP A 26 9.29 -10.68 -22.66
C ASP A 26 8.88 -9.28 -22.23
N LEU A 27 7.58 -8.96 -22.31
CA LEU A 27 7.01 -7.68 -21.93
C LEU A 27 5.65 -7.89 -21.28
N VAL A 28 5.44 -7.33 -20.12
CA VAL A 28 4.17 -7.39 -19.36
C VAL A 28 3.85 -6.03 -18.77
N ILE A 29 2.62 -5.57 -18.96
CA ILE A 29 2.07 -4.42 -18.23
C ILE A 29 1.36 -4.96 -17.00
N ALA A 30 1.78 -4.55 -15.83
CA ALA A 30 1.22 -4.97 -14.55
C ALA A 30 0.74 -3.76 -13.74
N GLY A 31 -0.40 -3.88 -13.11
CA GLY A 31 -0.98 -2.81 -12.32
C GLY A 31 -2.48 -2.99 -12.16
N GLY A 32 -3.20 -1.90 -12.06
CA GLY A 32 -4.65 -1.97 -12.03
C GLY A 32 -5.38 -0.67 -11.84
N MET A 33 -6.70 -0.82 -11.74
CA MET A 33 -7.65 0.25 -11.56
C MET A 33 -8.61 -0.10 -10.42
N GLU A 34 -9.09 0.91 -9.75
CA GLU A 34 -10.14 0.83 -8.73
C GLU A 34 -11.13 1.97 -8.95
N SER A 35 -12.40 1.67 -8.83
CA SER A 35 -13.49 2.65 -8.85
C SER A 35 -14.33 2.47 -7.60
N SER A 36 -13.82 2.98 -6.48
CA SER A 36 -14.46 2.88 -5.17
C SER A 36 -15.74 3.70 -5.09
N SER A 37 -15.82 4.80 -5.84
CA SER A 37 -16.97 5.70 -5.88
C SER A 37 -18.22 5.07 -6.50
N VAL A 38 -18.06 4.09 -7.40
CA VAL A 38 -19.14 3.41 -8.11
C VAL A 38 -19.07 1.88 -8.02
N GLN A 39 -18.50 1.36 -6.94
CA GLN A 39 -18.39 -0.08 -6.75
C GLN A 39 -19.77 -0.75 -6.62
N PRO A 40 -19.96 -1.97 -7.19
CA PRO A 40 -21.20 -2.69 -7.09
C PRO A 40 -21.42 -3.20 -5.66
N TYR A 41 -22.68 -3.26 -5.28
CA TYR A 41 -23.07 -3.98 -4.06
C TYR A 41 -22.87 -5.48 -4.23
N ARG A 42 -22.71 -6.18 -3.09
CA ARG A 42 -22.58 -7.64 -3.02
C ARG A 42 -23.77 -8.24 -2.30
N MET A 43 -24.15 -9.43 -2.70
CA MET A 43 -25.24 -10.19 -2.10
C MET A 43 -24.88 -11.68 -2.14
N MET A 44 -25.26 -12.43 -1.13
CA MET A 44 -25.11 -13.90 -1.15
C MET A 44 -26.07 -14.50 -2.18
N SER A 45 -25.59 -15.52 -2.91
CA SER A 45 -26.45 -16.31 -3.77
C SER A 45 -27.51 -17.05 -2.94
N PRO A 46 -28.74 -17.20 -3.42
CA PRO A 46 -29.77 -18.01 -2.76
C PRO A 46 -29.34 -19.44 -2.43
N ASN A 47 -28.39 -20.00 -3.19
CA ASN A 47 -27.85 -21.33 -2.97
C ASN A 47 -26.66 -21.35 -1.99
N HIS A 48 -26.27 -20.18 -1.43
CA HIS A 48 -25.17 -20.14 -0.47
C HIS A 48 -25.65 -20.64 0.90
N PRO A 49 -24.87 -21.49 1.63
CA PRO A 49 -25.29 -22.02 2.93
C PRO A 49 -25.63 -20.95 3.97
N GLU A 50 -25.04 -19.76 3.82
CA GLU A 50 -25.23 -18.63 4.71
C GLU A 50 -26.08 -17.51 4.05
N TYR A 51 -27.00 -17.88 3.14
CA TYR A 51 -27.89 -16.92 2.51
C TYR A 51 -28.78 -16.23 3.56
N ASP A 52 -28.78 -14.92 3.55
CA ASP A 52 -29.39 -14.06 4.55
C ASP A 52 -30.61 -13.27 4.01
N GLY A 53 -31.38 -13.88 3.08
CA GLY A 53 -32.57 -13.27 2.52
C GLY A 53 -32.30 -12.20 1.47
N GLY A 54 -31.07 -12.14 0.93
CA GLY A 54 -30.68 -11.16 -0.09
C GLY A 54 -30.19 -9.83 0.46
N LYS A 55 -29.71 -9.82 1.70
CA LYS A 55 -29.08 -8.64 2.30
C LYS A 55 -27.88 -8.18 1.46
N VAL A 56 -27.86 -6.89 1.16
CA VAL A 56 -26.79 -6.24 0.41
C VAL A 56 -25.70 -5.75 1.35
N TYR A 57 -24.42 -5.89 0.95
CA TYR A 57 -23.28 -5.42 1.69
C TYR A 57 -22.20 -4.84 0.77
N THR A 58 -21.40 -3.91 1.28
CA THR A 58 -20.35 -3.20 0.54
C THR A 58 -18.98 -3.84 0.75
N VAL A 59 -18.72 -4.41 1.92
CA VAL A 59 -17.44 -5.00 2.30
C VAL A 59 -17.48 -6.52 2.17
N ALA A 60 -16.52 -7.11 1.47
CA ALA A 60 -16.40 -8.56 1.38
C ALA A 60 -15.95 -9.15 2.73
N GLN A 61 -16.31 -10.41 3.00
CA GLN A 61 -15.80 -11.14 4.14
C GLN A 61 -14.31 -11.47 3.94
N PHE A 62 -13.45 -10.92 4.78
CA PHE A 62 -12.00 -11.13 4.73
C PHE A 62 -11.51 -12.08 5.83
N VAL A 63 -12.23 -12.16 6.94
CA VAL A 63 -11.90 -13.00 8.08
C VAL A 63 -12.89 -14.15 8.17
N PRO A 64 -12.46 -15.41 8.22
CA PRO A 64 -13.36 -16.54 8.40
C PRO A 64 -14.22 -16.39 9.66
N GLY A 65 -15.52 -16.66 9.53
CA GLY A 65 -16.46 -16.58 10.66
C GLY A 65 -16.84 -15.18 11.14
N LYS A 66 -16.17 -14.12 10.67
CA LYS A 66 -16.53 -12.73 10.96
C LYS A 66 -17.11 -12.03 9.74
N ARG A 67 -18.30 -11.49 9.92
CA ARG A 67 -18.97 -10.64 8.92
C ARG A 67 -19.24 -9.28 9.54
N GLY A 68 -18.87 -8.22 8.81
CA GLY A 68 -19.16 -6.86 9.21
C GLY A 68 -18.50 -5.87 8.28
N GLU A 69 -19.16 -4.76 8.04
CA GLU A 69 -18.60 -3.69 7.23
C GLU A 69 -17.42 -2.98 7.92
N GLN A 70 -17.30 -3.14 9.24
CA GLN A 70 -16.27 -2.50 10.06
C GLN A 70 -15.07 -3.40 10.39
N VAL A 71 -15.02 -4.63 9.88
CA VAL A 71 -13.98 -5.62 10.23
C VAL A 71 -12.54 -5.11 10.05
N MET A 72 -12.31 -4.23 9.07
CA MET A 72 -10.98 -3.63 8.84
C MET A 72 -10.64 -2.59 9.90
N LEU A 73 -11.62 -1.79 10.31
CA LEU A 73 -11.46 -0.82 11.41
C LEU A 73 -11.27 -1.54 12.75
N GLU A 74 -12.05 -2.59 12.99
CA GLU A 74 -11.91 -3.46 14.17
C GLU A 74 -10.52 -4.09 14.25
N GLY A 75 -10.00 -4.59 13.14
CA GLY A 75 -8.65 -5.15 13.07
C GLY A 75 -7.55 -4.12 13.30
N ALA A 76 -7.71 -2.89 12.81
CA ALA A 76 -6.76 -1.81 13.05
C ALA A 76 -6.80 -1.34 14.53
N GLU A 77 -7.99 -1.19 15.10
CA GLU A 77 -8.19 -0.84 16.51
C GLU A 77 -7.56 -1.91 17.43
N GLU A 78 -7.87 -3.19 17.19
CA GLU A 78 -7.33 -4.31 17.93
C GLU A 78 -5.80 -4.39 17.83
N THR A 79 -5.26 -4.15 16.65
CA THR A 79 -3.80 -4.09 16.45
C THR A 79 -3.19 -2.96 17.27
N ALA A 80 -3.78 -1.77 17.26
CA ALA A 80 -3.26 -0.64 18.03
C ALA A 80 -3.32 -0.91 19.54
N ILE A 81 -4.38 -1.56 20.03
CA ILE A 81 -4.53 -1.93 21.44
C ILE A 81 -3.49 -2.98 21.84
N ARG A 82 -3.40 -4.10 21.10
CA ARG A 82 -2.48 -5.20 21.45
C ARG A 82 -1.00 -4.84 21.36
N GLU A 83 -0.65 -3.99 20.40
CA GLU A 83 0.72 -3.54 20.22
C GLU A 83 1.05 -2.26 21.02
N ASN A 84 0.13 -1.82 21.91
CA ASN A 84 0.27 -0.61 22.73
C ASN A 84 0.68 0.62 21.90
N VAL A 85 0.00 0.82 20.75
CA VAL A 85 0.18 2.00 19.92
C VAL A 85 -0.79 3.07 20.40
N SER A 86 -0.27 4.25 20.69
CA SER A 86 -1.07 5.40 21.10
C SER A 86 -1.67 6.11 19.89
N LYS A 87 -2.74 6.89 20.13
CA LYS A 87 -3.30 7.76 19.10
C LYS A 87 -2.28 8.82 18.66
N GLU A 88 -1.53 9.36 19.59
CA GLU A 88 -0.53 10.42 19.38
C GLU A 88 0.62 9.95 18.47
N GLU A 89 1.07 8.70 18.62
CA GLU A 89 2.05 8.11 17.70
C GLU A 89 1.49 8.04 16.28
N MET A 90 0.26 7.56 16.13
CA MET A 90 -0.42 7.50 14.83
C MET A 90 -0.65 8.88 14.22
N ASP A 91 -1.07 9.87 15.02
CA ASP A 91 -1.31 11.25 14.58
C ASP A 91 -0.02 11.90 14.05
N THR A 92 1.13 11.59 14.66
CA THR A 92 2.44 12.04 14.18
C THR A 92 2.71 11.58 12.74
N TRP A 93 2.37 10.33 12.42
CA TRP A 93 2.49 9.79 11.07
C TRP A 93 1.50 10.42 10.10
N VAL A 94 0.26 10.69 10.52
CA VAL A 94 -0.73 11.44 9.71
C VAL A 94 -0.17 12.80 9.29
N LEU A 95 0.34 13.56 10.25
CA LEU A 95 0.91 14.88 9.98
C LEU A 95 2.11 14.81 9.03
N ARG A 96 2.98 13.82 9.24
CA ARG A 96 4.15 13.55 8.40
C ARG A 96 3.75 13.21 6.96
N SER A 97 2.79 12.31 6.77
CA SER A 97 2.32 11.88 5.46
C SER A 97 1.73 13.05 4.67
N HIS A 98 0.81 13.81 5.24
CA HIS A 98 0.23 14.99 4.57
C HIS A 98 1.25 16.09 4.27
N LYS A 99 2.18 16.37 5.19
CA LYS A 99 3.25 17.35 4.99
C LYS A 99 4.14 16.96 3.81
N ARG A 100 4.56 15.70 3.75
CA ARG A 100 5.40 15.17 2.67
C ARG A 100 4.69 15.18 1.33
N ALA A 101 3.44 14.73 1.29
CA ALA A 101 2.64 14.75 0.08
C ALA A 101 2.39 16.18 -0.44
N ALA A 102 2.11 17.13 0.45
CA ALA A 102 1.96 18.53 0.09
C ALA A 102 3.26 19.13 -0.47
N GLN A 103 4.41 18.78 0.10
CA GLN A 103 5.71 19.22 -0.39
C GLN A 103 6.04 18.60 -1.74
N ALA A 104 5.87 17.27 -1.90
CA ALA A 104 6.09 16.58 -3.18
C ALA A 104 5.25 17.17 -4.31
N ARG A 105 3.97 17.47 -4.04
CA ARG A 105 3.09 18.16 -4.99
C ARG A 105 3.57 19.56 -5.33
N LYS A 106 4.00 20.34 -4.33
CA LYS A 106 4.51 21.71 -4.55
C LYS A 106 5.77 21.73 -5.42
N GLU A 107 6.60 20.72 -5.29
CA GLU A 107 7.87 20.58 -6.03
C GLU A 107 7.71 19.83 -7.36
N GLY A 108 6.51 19.32 -7.67
CA GLY A 108 6.24 18.59 -8.92
C GLY A 108 6.95 17.24 -9.04
N ILE A 109 7.35 16.63 -7.91
CA ILE A 109 8.20 15.43 -7.87
C ILE A 109 7.59 14.24 -8.60
N LEU A 110 6.26 14.12 -8.56
CA LEU A 110 5.54 12.98 -9.13
C LEU A 110 4.83 13.30 -10.45
N GLU A 111 5.05 14.49 -11.03
CA GLU A 111 4.34 14.94 -12.23
C GLU A 111 4.64 14.09 -13.45
N ASP A 112 5.86 13.60 -13.61
CA ASP A 112 6.29 12.78 -14.73
C ASP A 112 5.72 11.34 -14.73
N ILE A 113 5.21 10.90 -13.57
CA ILE A 113 4.53 9.61 -13.42
C ILE A 113 3.01 9.76 -13.24
N THR A 114 2.50 11.00 -13.24
CA THR A 114 1.08 11.30 -13.04
C THR A 114 0.43 11.67 -14.35
N VAL A 115 -0.70 11.05 -14.68
CA VAL A 115 -1.49 11.35 -15.87
C VAL A 115 -2.65 12.26 -15.49
N SER A 116 -2.82 13.36 -16.23
CA SER A 116 -3.97 14.25 -16.08
C SER A 116 -5.24 13.57 -16.62
N ILE A 117 -6.34 13.63 -15.86
CA ILE A 117 -7.65 13.15 -16.25
C ILE A 117 -8.60 14.36 -16.25
N ASP A 118 -9.29 14.62 -17.37
CA ASP A 118 -10.19 15.76 -17.56
C ASP A 118 -9.54 17.11 -17.18
N GLY A 119 -8.25 17.25 -17.47
CA GLY A 119 -7.48 18.47 -17.18
C GLY A 119 -7.03 18.63 -15.74
N SER A 120 -7.29 17.65 -14.87
CA SER A 120 -6.83 17.62 -13.48
C SER A 120 -5.79 16.53 -13.25
N SER A 121 -4.68 16.89 -12.59
CA SER A 121 -3.68 15.96 -12.04
C SER A 121 -3.60 16.07 -10.51
N ARG A 122 -4.63 16.64 -9.88
CA ARG A 122 -4.61 16.95 -8.46
C ARG A 122 -5.24 15.86 -7.62
N ASP A 123 -4.47 15.30 -6.69
CA ASP A 123 -4.99 14.44 -5.63
C ASP A 123 -5.86 15.24 -4.65
N GLU A 124 -7.08 14.77 -4.42
CA GLU A 124 -8.07 15.43 -3.55
C GLU A 124 -7.83 15.14 -2.06
N GLY A 125 -7.14 14.03 -1.74
CA GLY A 125 -6.88 13.59 -0.36
C GLY A 125 -5.86 14.43 0.39
N ILE A 126 -4.90 15.04 -0.32
CA ILE A 126 -3.81 15.80 0.30
C ILE A 126 -4.35 17.05 1.01
N ARG A 127 -4.06 17.17 2.29
CA ARG A 127 -4.45 18.32 3.14
C ARG A 127 -3.23 19.09 3.61
N PRO A 128 -2.81 20.17 2.90
CA PRO A 128 -1.61 20.94 3.23
C PRO A 128 -1.67 21.61 4.61
N THR A 129 -2.88 21.85 5.11
CA THR A 129 -3.16 22.48 6.40
C THR A 129 -3.50 21.49 7.50
N MET A 130 -3.19 20.19 7.31
CA MET A 130 -3.39 19.18 8.35
C MET A 130 -2.63 19.59 9.62
N SER A 131 -3.30 19.53 10.76
CA SER A 131 -2.74 19.95 12.04
C SER A 131 -3.32 19.13 13.18
N GLN A 132 -2.60 19.05 14.31
CA GLN A 132 -3.08 18.34 15.50
C GLN A 132 -4.46 18.83 15.92
N ARG A 133 -4.70 20.15 15.90
CA ARG A 133 -6.00 20.77 16.23
C ARG A 133 -7.15 20.23 15.35
N LEU A 134 -6.91 19.89 14.10
CA LEU A 134 -7.92 19.29 13.22
C LEU A 134 -8.14 17.82 13.59
N ILE A 135 -7.06 17.09 13.83
CA ILE A 135 -7.11 15.66 14.19
C ILE A 135 -7.84 15.47 15.53
N ASP A 136 -7.59 16.29 16.52
CA ASP A 136 -8.19 16.21 17.86
C ASP A 136 -9.72 16.40 17.86
N ARG A 137 -10.29 16.94 16.80
CA ARG A 137 -11.75 17.13 16.65
C ARG A 137 -12.46 15.94 16.02
N LEU A 138 -11.69 14.99 15.49
CA LEU A 138 -12.28 13.86 14.79
C LEU A 138 -12.78 12.81 15.79
N PRO A 139 -14.00 12.33 15.61
CA PRO A 139 -14.49 11.23 16.42
C PRO A 139 -13.79 9.92 16.07
N TYR A 140 -13.83 8.98 17.00
CA TYR A 140 -13.45 7.60 16.70
C TYR A 140 -14.44 6.98 15.72
N LEU A 141 -13.95 6.14 14.80
CA LEU A 141 -14.78 5.53 13.76
C LEU A 141 -15.61 4.36 14.27
N LEU A 142 -15.16 3.68 15.31
CA LEU A 142 -15.91 2.61 15.96
C LEU A 142 -16.70 3.15 17.16
N PRO A 143 -17.93 2.64 17.42
CA PRO A 143 -18.76 3.12 18.54
C PRO A 143 -18.07 3.07 19.90
N ASN A 144 -17.22 2.08 20.14
CA ASN A 144 -16.43 1.91 21.36
C ASN A 144 -14.92 2.01 21.07
N GLY A 145 -14.55 2.63 19.98
CA GLY A 145 -13.16 2.81 19.59
C GLY A 145 -12.45 3.85 20.47
N THR A 146 -11.16 3.70 20.61
CA THR A 146 -10.27 4.57 21.37
C THR A 146 -9.02 5.00 20.60
N LYS A 147 -8.83 4.47 19.39
CA LYS A 147 -7.61 4.61 18.59
C LYS A 147 -7.85 5.15 17.19
N ILE A 148 -8.80 4.55 16.45
CA ILE A 148 -8.95 4.80 15.00
C ILE A 148 -9.93 5.92 14.73
N THR A 149 -9.46 6.93 13.99
CA THR A 149 -10.21 8.10 13.52
C THR A 149 -10.11 8.22 11.99
N ALA A 150 -10.88 9.12 11.40
CA ALA A 150 -10.80 9.40 9.97
C ALA A 150 -9.45 10.01 9.52
N ALA A 151 -8.61 10.50 10.46
CA ALA A 151 -7.28 10.99 10.12
C ALA A 151 -6.26 9.86 9.97
N ASN A 152 -6.31 8.86 10.86
CA ASN A 152 -5.32 7.77 10.91
C ASN A 152 -5.77 6.49 10.20
N ALA A 153 -6.87 6.57 9.44
CA ALA A 153 -7.34 5.60 8.47
C ALA A 153 -7.33 6.23 7.07
N CYS A 154 -6.86 5.50 6.08
CA CYS A 154 -6.82 5.98 4.69
C CYS A 154 -8.23 6.22 4.14
N LEU A 155 -8.34 7.16 3.21
CA LEU A 155 -9.55 7.35 2.41
C LEU A 155 -9.62 6.29 1.30
N MET A 156 -10.82 5.79 1.01
CA MET A 156 -11.08 5.03 -0.21
C MET A 156 -11.09 5.98 -1.40
N HIS A 157 -10.31 5.68 -2.43
CA HIS A 157 -10.21 6.51 -3.63
C HIS A 157 -10.38 5.68 -4.90
N ASP A 158 -10.75 6.36 -5.98
CA ASP A 158 -10.60 5.87 -7.33
C ASP A 158 -9.15 6.04 -7.78
N GLY A 159 -8.70 5.24 -8.74
CA GLY A 159 -7.36 5.39 -9.27
C GLY A 159 -6.99 4.31 -10.27
N ALA A 160 -5.87 4.55 -10.97
CA ALA A 160 -5.21 3.57 -11.83
C ALA A 160 -3.70 3.77 -11.77
N ALA A 161 -2.94 2.67 -11.72
CA ALA A 161 -1.49 2.72 -11.83
C ALA A 161 -0.96 1.45 -12.49
N PHE A 162 0.05 1.60 -13.33
CA PHE A 162 0.65 0.52 -14.10
C PHE A 162 2.16 0.68 -14.16
N VAL A 163 2.86 -0.44 -14.18
CA VAL A 163 4.28 -0.54 -14.44
C VAL A 163 4.53 -1.49 -15.61
N VAL A 164 5.57 -1.23 -16.37
CA VAL A 164 6.01 -2.09 -17.47
C VAL A 164 7.20 -2.91 -17.00
N LEU A 165 7.06 -4.24 -17.07
CA LEU A 165 8.14 -5.17 -16.79
C LEU A 165 8.58 -5.80 -18.12
N CYS A 166 9.88 -5.97 -18.30
CA CYS A 166 10.41 -6.63 -19.49
C CYS A 166 11.68 -7.44 -19.19
N SER A 167 11.98 -8.38 -20.08
CA SER A 167 13.22 -9.16 -20.02
C SER A 167 14.43 -8.32 -20.43
N GLU A 168 15.62 -8.69 -19.95
CA GLU A 168 16.86 -8.05 -20.41
C GLU A 168 17.09 -8.25 -21.92
N ARG A 169 16.62 -9.37 -22.47
CA ARG A 169 16.66 -9.62 -23.92
C ARG A 169 15.87 -8.56 -24.66
N PHE A 170 14.62 -8.33 -24.27
CA PHE A 170 13.75 -7.32 -24.91
C PHE A 170 14.38 -5.92 -24.83
N LEU A 171 14.94 -5.54 -23.66
CA LEU A 171 15.61 -4.24 -23.50
C LEU A 171 16.77 -4.07 -24.48
N ARG A 172 17.61 -5.11 -24.63
CA ARG A 172 18.74 -5.09 -25.60
C ARG A 172 18.25 -4.95 -27.03
N GLU A 173 17.23 -5.72 -27.42
CA GLU A 173 16.65 -5.68 -28.78
C GLU A 173 16.04 -4.31 -29.11
N GLN A 174 15.47 -3.63 -28.12
CA GLN A 174 14.87 -2.30 -28.26
C GLN A 174 15.87 -1.14 -28.04
N GLY A 175 17.11 -1.42 -27.70
CA GLY A 175 18.12 -0.40 -27.39
C GLY A 175 17.74 0.46 -26.17
N ARG A 176 16.95 -0.08 -25.23
CA ARG A 176 16.47 0.63 -24.05
C ARG A 176 17.16 0.15 -22.77
N LYS A 177 17.11 0.98 -21.74
CA LYS A 177 17.57 0.65 -20.38
C LYS A 177 16.37 0.63 -19.44
N ALA A 178 16.43 -0.24 -18.43
CA ALA A 178 15.49 -0.22 -17.31
C ALA A 178 15.87 0.88 -16.32
N GLU A 179 14.89 1.39 -15.59
CA GLU A 179 15.10 2.27 -14.43
C GLU A 179 15.43 1.46 -13.19
N CYS A 180 14.70 0.36 -12.98
CA CYS A 180 14.86 -0.55 -11.85
C CYS A 180 14.83 -2.01 -12.33
N ARG A 181 15.47 -2.87 -11.53
CA ARG A 181 15.40 -4.33 -11.66
C ARG A 181 14.54 -4.88 -10.52
N PHE A 182 13.53 -5.69 -10.86
CA PHE A 182 12.83 -6.50 -9.88
C PHE A 182 13.77 -7.56 -9.32
N ARG A 183 13.98 -7.59 -8.00
CA ARG A 183 14.89 -8.53 -7.35
C ARG A 183 14.15 -9.69 -6.71
N PHE A 184 13.09 -9.39 -5.97
CA PHE A 184 12.33 -10.41 -5.29
C PHE A 184 10.92 -9.91 -4.94
N GLY A 185 9.96 -10.83 -4.88
CA GLY A 185 8.62 -10.59 -4.36
C GLY A 185 8.23 -11.69 -3.39
N THR A 186 7.57 -11.33 -2.29
CA THR A 186 7.06 -12.30 -1.33
C THR A 186 5.64 -11.98 -0.89
N ALA A 187 4.92 -13.01 -0.48
CA ALA A 187 3.64 -12.86 0.21
C ALA A 187 3.63 -13.85 1.38
N ILE A 188 3.08 -13.40 2.49
CA ILE A 188 2.97 -14.18 3.74
C ILE A 188 1.53 -14.16 4.26
N GLY A 189 1.21 -15.08 5.14
CA GLY A 189 0.01 -15.05 5.99
C GLY A 189 0.40 -14.73 7.43
N ASP A 190 -0.43 -13.95 8.08
CA ASP A 190 -0.33 -13.55 9.48
C ASP A 190 -1.72 -13.62 10.13
N ASP A 191 -1.88 -13.16 11.37
CA ASP A 191 -3.17 -13.13 12.07
C ASP A 191 -4.19 -12.27 11.27
N PRO A 192 -5.33 -12.84 10.84
CA PRO A 192 -6.33 -12.12 10.08
C PRO A 192 -6.92 -10.91 10.81
N MET A 193 -6.97 -10.92 12.15
CA MET A 193 -7.47 -9.81 12.95
C MET A 193 -6.41 -8.76 13.25
N MET A 194 -5.15 -9.04 12.94
CA MET A 194 -4.03 -8.10 13.08
C MET A 194 -3.40 -7.77 11.71
N SER A 195 -4.25 -7.65 10.69
CA SER A 195 -3.81 -7.39 9.32
C SER A 195 -2.78 -6.25 9.17
N PRO A 196 -2.86 -5.11 9.89
CA PRO A 196 -1.84 -4.06 9.84
C PRO A 196 -0.41 -4.54 10.08
N LYS A 197 -0.22 -5.54 10.95
CA LYS A 197 1.09 -6.11 11.29
C LYS A 197 1.74 -6.87 10.13
N SER A 198 0.94 -7.36 9.19
CA SER A 198 1.42 -8.19 8.08
C SER A 198 2.40 -7.47 7.14
N ALA A 199 2.40 -6.13 7.08
CA ALA A 199 3.42 -5.37 6.35
C ALA A 199 4.82 -5.57 6.94
N VAL A 200 4.94 -5.50 8.27
CA VAL A 200 6.20 -5.76 8.99
C VAL A 200 6.64 -7.21 8.80
N SER A 201 5.71 -8.16 8.91
CA SER A 201 6.00 -9.58 8.70
C SER A 201 6.50 -9.87 7.28
N ALA A 202 5.91 -9.22 6.27
CA ALA A 202 6.34 -9.34 4.88
C ALA A 202 7.73 -8.72 4.64
N ALA A 203 8.02 -7.57 5.25
CA ALA A 203 9.33 -6.94 5.19
C ALA A 203 10.41 -7.83 5.82
N LYS A 204 10.17 -8.38 7.00
CA LYS A 204 11.08 -9.33 7.64
C LYS A 204 11.30 -10.58 6.79
N ALA A 205 10.23 -11.11 6.18
CA ALA A 205 10.31 -12.31 5.35
C ALA A 205 11.14 -12.09 4.08
N ILE A 206 11.01 -10.94 3.40
CA ILE A 206 11.79 -10.66 2.20
C ILE A 206 13.27 -10.41 2.53
N LEU A 207 13.57 -9.69 3.61
CA LEU A 207 14.95 -9.51 4.09
C LEU A 207 15.62 -10.84 4.41
N ALA A 208 14.94 -11.72 5.16
CA ALA A 208 15.45 -13.04 5.48
C ALA A 208 15.72 -13.90 4.23
N LYS A 209 14.85 -13.82 3.21
CA LYS A 209 14.99 -14.59 1.97
C LYS A 209 16.09 -14.07 1.05
N THR A 210 16.33 -12.77 1.07
CA THR A 210 17.33 -12.13 0.19
C THR A 210 18.68 -11.94 0.86
N GLY A 211 18.77 -12.14 2.19
CA GLY A 211 19.98 -11.95 2.96
C GLY A 211 20.34 -10.49 3.23
N HIS A 212 19.47 -9.55 2.83
CA HIS A 212 19.71 -8.14 3.11
C HIS A 212 19.30 -7.75 4.52
N SER A 213 20.03 -6.78 5.08
CA SER A 213 19.61 -6.09 6.29
C SER A 213 18.75 -4.88 5.93
N TYR A 214 17.89 -4.43 6.86
CA TYR A 214 17.05 -3.24 6.59
C TYR A 214 17.87 -1.95 6.48
N GLN A 215 19.09 -1.94 7.00
CA GLN A 215 20.03 -0.80 6.88
C GLN A 215 20.51 -0.59 5.44
N GLU A 216 20.54 -1.65 4.63
CA GLU A 216 20.92 -1.58 3.22
C GLU A 216 19.81 -1.05 2.31
N ILE A 217 18.57 -0.92 2.83
CA ILE A 217 17.45 -0.41 2.05
C ILE A 217 17.48 1.11 2.06
N ASP A 218 17.64 1.73 0.89
CA ASP A 218 17.75 3.19 0.73
C ASP A 218 16.40 3.90 0.75
N ALA A 219 15.32 3.20 0.38
CA ALA A 219 13.96 3.74 0.41
C ALA A 219 12.94 2.65 0.72
N PHE A 220 11.97 3.00 1.57
CA PHE A 220 10.80 2.18 1.89
C PHE A 220 9.54 2.91 1.44
N GLU A 221 8.66 2.20 0.74
CA GLU A 221 7.29 2.65 0.46
C GLU A 221 6.32 1.61 1.01
N VAL A 222 5.62 2.00 2.07
CA VAL A 222 4.69 1.13 2.80
C VAL A 222 3.30 1.70 2.67
N ASN A 223 2.33 0.85 2.33
CA ASN A 223 0.95 1.30 2.17
C ASN A 223 0.33 1.65 3.52
N GLU A 224 0.10 2.93 3.75
CA GLU A 224 -0.48 3.51 4.98
C GLU A 224 -2.01 3.32 5.03
N ALA A 225 -2.49 2.07 4.97
CA ALA A 225 -3.94 1.85 5.09
C ALA A 225 -4.48 2.33 6.45
N PHE A 226 -3.66 2.25 7.47
CA PHE A 226 -3.87 2.80 8.83
C PHE A 226 -2.52 3.23 9.39
N ALA A 227 -2.46 4.35 10.10
CA ALA A 227 -1.22 4.85 10.66
C ALA A 227 -0.56 3.92 11.71
N VAL A 228 -1.31 2.96 12.26
CA VAL A 228 -0.72 1.91 13.10
C VAL A 228 0.32 1.08 12.34
N ILE A 229 0.21 0.93 11.02
CA ILE A 229 1.20 0.24 10.18
C ILE A 229 2.55 0.97 10.26
N ASP A 230 2.52 2.30 10.15
CA ASP A 230 3.70 3.14 10.15
C ASP A 230 4.44 3.05 11.50
N VAL A 231 3.69 3.15 12.60
CA VAL A 231 4.24 3.01 13.95
C VAL A 231 4.88 1.64 14.15
N LEU A 232 4.21 0.57 13.75
CA LEU A 232 4.75 -0.79 13.86
C LEU A 232 5.99 -1.00 12.99
N PHE A 233 5.99 -0.38 11.80
CA PHE A 233 7.11 -0.49 10.88
C PHE A 233 8.34 0.26 11.43
N GLU A 234 8.17 1.48 11.95
CA GLU A 234 9.22 2.26 12.62
C GLU A 234 9.81 1.51 13.84
N ARG A 235 8.92 0.92 14.67
CA ARG A 235 9.36 0.11 15.83
C ARG A 235 10.15 -1.14 15.42
N ALA A 236 9.79 -1.76 14.30
CA ALA A 236 10.47 -2.94 13.78
C ALA A 236 11.80 -2.62 13.09
N PHE A 237 11.93 -1.42 12.52
CA PHE A 237 13.06 -0.95 11.73
C PHE A 237 13.43 0.48 12.15
N PRO A 238 14.02 0.69 13.33
CA PRO A 238 14.28 2.02 13.84
C PRO A 238 15.29 2.79 12.98
N GLY A 239 15.11 4.12 12.91
CA GLY A 239 16.00 5.02 12.16
C GLY A 239 15.77 5.03 10.65
N ILE A 240 14.56 4.72 10.20
CA ILE A 240 14.20 4.71 8.77
C ILE A 240 13.42 5.96 8.32
N GLU A 241 13.11 6.90 9.22
CA GLU A 241 12.15 7.97 9.01
C GLU A 241 12.47 8.81 7.76
N ASP A 242 13.73 9.05 7.47
CA ASP A 242 14.19 9.86 6.32
C ASP A 242 14.20 9.09 5.00
N ARG A 243 13.88 7.81 5.02
CA ARG A 243 13.83 6.94 3.85
C ARG A 243 12.53 6.13 3.76
N TYR A 244 11.53 6.48 4.58
CA TYR A 244 10.23 5.84 4.66
C TYR A 244 9.14 6.79 4.14
N ASN A 245 8.39 6.38 3.11
CA ASN A 245 7.29 7.16 2.50
C ASN A 245 7.66 8.64 2.34
N ILE A 246 8.80 8.90 1.69
CA ILE A 246 9.40 10.25 1.66
C ILE A 246 8.55 11.28 0.92
N TRP A 247 7.61 10.81 0.10
CA TRP A 247 6.64 11.63 -0.63
C TRP A 247 5.26 11.67 0.02
N GLY A 248 5.11 11.11 1.24
CA GLY A 248 3.83 10.79 1.85
C GLY A 248 3.26 9.48 1.31
N GLY A 249 2.20 9.00 1.91
CA GLY A 249 1.59 7.71 1.57
C GLY A 249 0.05 7.77 1.56
N ALA A 250 -0.59 6.62 1.73
CA ALA A 250 -2.02 6.46 1.55
C ALA A 250 -2.88 7.27 2.54
N LEU A 251 -2.36 7.68 3.68
CA LEU A 251 -3.05 8.62 4.59
C LEU A 251 -3.32 9.97 3.92
N ALA A 252 -2.42 10.40 3.02
CA ALA A 252 -2.55 11.66 2.29
C ALA A 252 -3.16 11.48 0.89
N TYR A 253 -2.68 10.48 0.13
CA TYR A 253 -3.14 10.25 -1.25
C TYR A 253 -4.42 9.44 -1.34
N GLY A 254 -4.80 8.70 -0.28
CA GLY A 254 -5.86 7.71 -0.30
C GLY A 254 -5.38 6.33 -0.74
N HIS A 255 -6.31 5.37 -0.68
CA HIS A 255 -6.03 3.96 -0.91
C HIS A 255 -7.01 3.35 -1.92
N PRO A 256 -6.78 3.51 -3.22
CA PRO A 256 -7.50 2.74 -4.23
C PRO A 256 -7.00 1.29 -4.17
N TYR A 257 -7.79 0.41 -3.55
CA TYR A 257 -7.37 -0.94 -3.13
C TYR A 257 -6.69 -1.76 -4.23
N GLY A 258 -7.21 -1.68 -5.43
CA GLY A 258 -6.68 -2.39 -6.57
C GLY A 258 -5.47 -1.74 -7.24
N VAL A 259 -4.96 -0.61 -6.75
CA VAL A 259 -3.95 0.23 -7.41
C VAL A 259 -2.71 0.42 -6.55
N SER A 260 -2.88 0.52 -5.22
CA SER A 260 -1.85 1.00 -4.31
C SER A 260 -0.51 0.27 -4.41
N GLY A 261 -0.50 -1.04 -4.69
CA GLY A 261 0.77 -1.77 -4.87
C GLY A 261 1.61 -1.27 -6.06
N ALA A 262 0.96 -0.89 -7.18
CA ALA A 262 1.67 -0.30 -8.31
C ALA A 262 2.04 1.17 -8.02
N MET A 263 1.16 1.91 -7.35
CA MET A 263 1.39 3.31 -6.98
C MET A 263 2.60 3.46 -6.07
N ILE A 264 2.69 2.68 -4.98
CA ILE A 264 3.83 2.75 -4.07
C ILE A 264 5.14 2.29 -4.74
N LEU A 265 5.09 1.38 -5.73
CA LEU A 265 6.28 1.04 -6.50
C LEU A 265 6.75 2.21 -7.38
N LEU A 266 5.86 2.95 -8.01
CA LEU A 266 6.20 4.15 -8.75
C LEU A 266 6.80 5.23 -7.82
N HIS A 267 6.21 5.44 -6.64
CA HIS A 267 6.76 6.34 -5.62
C HIS A 267 8.16 5.89 -5.17
N LEU A 268 8.35 4.58 -4.96
CA LEU A 268 9.65 4.00 -4.60
C LEU A 268 10.72 4.28 -5.66
N MET A 269 10.37 4.10 -6.94
CA MET A 269 11.29 4.39 -8.04
C MET A 269 11.73 5.87 -8.03
N LYS A 270 10.79 6.80 -7.81
CA LYS A 270 11.08 8.23 -7.64
C LYS A 270 11.91 8.52 -6.40
N ALA A 271 11.64 7.81 -5.28
CA ALA A 271 12.44 7.94 -4.06
C ALA A 271 13.89 7.50 -4.25
N LEU A 272 14.11 6.37 -4.94
CA LEU A 272 15.45 5.90 -5.28
C LEU A 272 16.18 6.85 -6.25
N GLU A 273 15.45 7.44 -7.20
CA GLU A 273 16.01 8.44 -8.10
C GLU A 273 16.49 9.68 -7.34
N TYR A 274 15.62 10.24 -6.51
CA TYR A 274 15.89 11.46 -5.73
C TYR A 274 17.03 11.28 -4.72
N LYS A 275 17.03 10.18 -4.00
CA LYS A 275 18.09 9.88 -2.99
C LYS A 275 19.39 9.38 -3.61
N ASN A 276 19.42 9.15 -4.91
CA ASN A 276 20.47 8.38 -5.58
C ASN A 276 20.72 7.03 -4.88
N GLY A 277 19.65 6.45 -4.36
CA GLY A 277 19.66 5.16 -3.67
C GLY A 277 19.73 4.00 -4.65
N HIS A 278 20.08 2.84 -4.15
CA HIS A 278 20.27 1.61 -4.94
C HIS A 278 19.15 0.60 -4.70
N LEU A 279 18.85 0.31 -3.44
CA LEU A 279 17.93 -0.75 -3.06
C LEU A 279 16.67 -0.19 -2.41
N GLY A 280 15.51 -0.59 -2.91
CA GLY A 280 14.21 -0.12 -2.41
C GLY A 280 13.24 -1.25 -2.11
N MET A 281 12.36 -1.03 -1.14
CA MET A 281 11.37 -2.00 -0.68
C MET A 281 9.97 -1.40 -0.64
N CYS A 282 9.00 -2.10 -1.28
CA CYS A 282 7.57 -1.86 -1.07
C CYS A 282 6.98 -2.88 -0.12
N CYS A 283 6.07 -2.45 0.77
CA CYS A 283 5.32 -3.35 1.65
C CYS A 283 3.84 -2.99 1.70
N VAL A 284 2.99 -3.99 1.71
CA VAL A 284 1.54 -3.84 1.78
C VAL A 284 0.98 -4.79 2.82
N ALA A 285 0.18 -4.26 3.73
CA ALA A 285 -0.70 -5.04 4.58
C ALA A 285 -2.07 -5.17 3.91
N ALA A 286 -2.60 -6.36 3.83
CA ALA A 286 -3.89 -6.63 3.23
C ALA A 286 -4.84 -7.35 4.19
N ALA A 287 -6.14 -7.16 3.95
CA ALA A 287 -7.20 -7.81 4.70
C ALA A 287 -7.01 -9.33 4.79
N GLY A 288 -7.37 -9.91 5.94
CA GLY A 288 -7.22 -11.34 6.21
C GLY A 288 -5.81 -11.74 6.62
N GLY A 289 -4.99 -10.79 7.11
CA GLY A 289 -3.63 -11.06 7.59
C GLY A 289 -2.62 -11.35 6.48
N ILE A 290 -2.88 -10.89 5.26
CA ILE A 290 -1.95 -11.09 4.15
C ILE A 290 -0.97 -9.92 4.11
N GLY A 291 0.33 -10.22 4.18
CA GLY A 291 1.39 -9.26 3.92
C GLY A 291 2.09 -9.55 2.60
N SER A 292 2.53 -8.52 1.91
CA SER A 292 3.29 -8.66 0.69
C SER A 292 4.39 -7.61 0.61
N SER A 293 5.52 -7.99 0.00
CA SER A 293 6.67 -7.10 -0.18
C SER A 293 7.37 -7.36 -1.50
N ILE A 294 7.89 -6.28 -2.09
CA ILE A 294 8.70 -6.29 -3.31
C ILE A 294 10.02 -5.59 -3.02
N LEU A 295 11.11 -6.19 -3.50
CA LEU A 295 12.45 -5.61 -3.48
C LEU A 295 12.85 -5.26 -4.91
N VAL A 296 13.28 -4.02 -5.12
CA VAL A 296 13.79 -3.53 -6.39
C VAL A 296 15.17 -2.90 -6.23
N GLU A 297 15.95 -3.00 -7.28
CA GLU A 297 17.28 -2.42 -7.38
C GLU A 297 17.30 -1.40 -8.50
N LYS A 298 17.75 -0.16 -8.23
CA LYS A 298 17.93 0.87 -9.24
C LYS A 298 19.07 0.48 -10.18
N VAL A 299 18.85 0.55 -11.48
CA VAL A 299 19.90 0.32 -12.47
C VAL A 299 20.76 1.57 -12.55
N MET A 300 22.05 1.43 -12.24
CA MET A 300 23.00 2.53 -12.38
C MET A 300 23.19 2.89 -13.85
N LYS A 301 23.19 4.18 -14.15
CA LYS A 301 23.33 4.73 -15.52
C LYS A 301 24.73 4.56 -16.05
#